data_af51f740a3674b76b74f19d9b95429c3
#
_entry.id   af51f740a3674b76b74f19d9b95429c3
#
_cell.length_a   1.000
_cell.length_b   1.000
_cell.length_c   1.000
_cell.angle_alpha   90.00
_cell.angle_beta   90.00
_cell.angle_gamma   90.00
#
_symmetry.space_group_name_H-M   'P 1'
#
loop_
_entity.id
_entity.type
_entity.pdbx_description
1 polymer ?
#
loop_
_entity_poly.entity_id
_entity_poly.type
_entity_poly.pdbx_seq_one_letter_code
_entity_poly.pdbx_strand_id
1 'polypeptide(L)'
;IPLKYWSKLQKGEVITEEGVTYTPDMVMGPARKGIKLTYCTDTRPTESLVENAKKSDLFICEGMYGDLEKIPDAKSKKHMMFQEAAKIAAQAEVKELWLTHYSPSLPRPEFYMEEVQKIFSNTFPGKDGKSVELGFEEE
;
A
#
# COMPACT_ATOMS: atom_id res chain seq x y z
N ILE A 1 19.51 -16.02 28.50
CA ILE A 1 18.17 -15.68 28.97
C ILE A 1 17.32 -16.96 29.02
N PRO A 2 16.66 -17.25 30.16
CA PRO A 2 15.82 -18.43 30.25
C PRO A 2 14.68 -18.42 29.22
N LEU A 3 14.44 -19.56 28.59
CA LEU A 3 13.43 -19.70 27.54
C LEU A 3 12.02 -19.31 28.01
N LYS A 4 11.70 -19.51 29.29
CA LYS A 4 10.39 -19.16 29.85
C LYS A 4 10.04 -17.68 29.74
N TYR A 5 11.02 -16.79 29.51
CA TYR A 5 10.80 -15.36 29.42
C TYR A 5 10.68 -14.86 27.98
N TRP A 6 11.10 -15.65 26.98
CA TRP A 6 11.17 -15.20 25.60
C TRP A 6 9.85 -14.67 25.05
N SER A 7 8.76 -15.40 25.30
CA SER A 7 7.44 -14.98 24.79
C SER A 7 7.01 -13.64 25.36
N LYS A 8 7.24 -13.41 26.65
CA LYS A 8 6.87 -12.15 27.31
C LYS A 8 7.75 -11.00 26.80
N LEU A 9 9.05 -11.24 26.66
CA LEU A 9 9.98 -10.22 26.12
C LEU A 9 9.65 -9.85 24.69
N GLN A 10 9.27 -10.81 23.85
CA GLN A 10 8.84 -10.55 22.49
C GLN A 10 7.55 -9.73 22.41
N LYS A 11 6.72 -9.77 23.45
CA LYS A 11 5.50 -8.96 23.56
C LYS A 11 5.75 -7.57 24.16
N GLY A 12 7.00 -7.21 24.44
CA GLY A 12 7.36 -5.91 24.97
C GLY A 12 7.39 -5.80 26.49
N GLU A 13 7.26 -6.91 27.20
CA GLU A 13 7.30 -6.92 28.66
C GLU A 13 8.71 -6.91 29.19
N VAL A 14 8.93 -6.22 30.31
CA VAL A 14 10.18 -6.23 31.08
C VAL A 14 10.03 -7.21 32.23
N ILE A 15 11.03 -8.08 32.42
CA ILE A 15 11.00 -9.09 33.49
C ILE A 15 12.18 -8.89 34.43
N THR A 16 11.91 -8.86 35.73
CA THR A 16 12.94 -8.81 36.77
C THR A 16 12.80 -10.03 37.67
N GLU A 17 13.86 -10.80 37.78
CA GLU A 17 13.90 -11.99 38.65
C GLU A 17 15.31 -12.15 39.22
N GLU A 18 15.38 -12.44 40.48
CA GLU A 18 16.63 -12.66 41.24
C GLU A 18 17.67 -11.51 41.04
N GLY A 19 17.17 -10.27 40.98
CA GLY A 19 18.01 -9.09 40.80
C GLY A 19 18.49 -8.86 39.37
N VAL A 20 18.05 -9.67 38.44
CA VAL A 20 18.39 -9.52 37.01
C VAL A 20 17.16 -9.00 36.25
N THR A 21 17.35 -7.93 35.48
CA THR A 21 16.28 -7.36 34.63
C THR A 21 16.50 -7.77 33.19
N TYR A 22 15.49 -8.37 32.57
CA TYR A 22 15.47 -8.72 31.17
C TYR A 22 14.57 -7.76 30.41
N THR A 23 15.03 -7.26 29.27
CA THR A 23 14.31 -6.31 28.43
C THR A 23 14.08 -6.89 27.03
N PRO A 24 13.05 -6.40 26.29
CA PRO A 24 12.74 -6.92 24.96
C PRO A 24 13.92 -6.89 23.99
N ASP A 25 14.77 -5.88 24.04
CA ASP A 25 15.91 -5.73 23.15
C ASP A 25 16.93 -6.86 23.29
N MET A 26 16.95 -7.60 24.40
CA MET A 26 17.85 -8.72 24.62
C MET A 26 17.51 -9.96 23.78
N VAL A 27 16.25 -10.10 23.33
CA VAL A 27 15.76 -11.24 22.54
C VAL A 27 15.32 -10.83 21.14
N MET A 28 15.19 -9.53 20.90
CA MET A 28 14.74 -9.00 19.61
C MET A 28 15.94 -8.43 18.85
N GLY A 29 16.00 -8.72 17.57
CA GLY A 29 16.96 -8.07 16.69
C GLY A 29 16.60 -6.62 16.44
N PRO A 30 17.35 -5.91 15.58
CA PRO A 30 17.01 -4.54 15.19
C PRO A 30 15.60 -4.46 14.64
N ALA A 31 14.93 -3.33 14.88
CA ALA A 31 13.60 -3.09 14.33
C ALA A 31 13.63 -3.22 12.81
N ARG A 32 12.70 -3.95 12.24
CA ARG A 32 12.53 -4.09 10.79
C ARG A 32 11.36 -3.25 10.33
N LYS A 33 11.51 -2.68 9.14
CA LYS A 33 10.37 -2.12 8.43
C LYS A 33 9.47 -3.27 8.01
N GLY A 34 8.21 -3.23 8.42
CA GLY A 34 7.21 -4.21 8.00
C GLY A 34 6.83 -4.04 6.54
N ILE A 35 6.00 -4.95 6.05
CA ILE A 35 5.41 -4.88 4.72
C ILE A 35 4.04 -4.21 4.86
N LYS A 36 3.77 -3.20 4.02
CA LYS A 36 2.50 -2.51 4.02
C LYS A 36 1.81 -2.66 2.67
N LEU A 37 0.60 -3.21 2.71
CA LEU A 37 -0.30 -3.31 1.56
C LEU A 37 -1.53 -2.46 1.84
N THR A 38 -1.87 -1.57 0.91
CA THR A 38 -3.09 -0.77 0.99
C THR A 38 -3.98 -1.10 -0.21
N TYR A 39 -5.25 -1.37 0.08
CA TYR A 39 -6.27 -1.70 -0.92
C TYR A 39 -7.43 -0.74 -0.79
N CYS A 40 -7.87 -0.18 -1.92
CA CYS A 40 -8.92 0.82 -1.95
C CYS A 40 -9.81 0.66 -3.18
N THR A 41 -11.14 0.68 -2.97
CA THR A 41 -12.13 0.65 -4.04
C THR A 41 -13.25 1.66 -3.76
N ASP A 42 -14.05 1.95 -4.79
CA ASP A 42 -15.32 2.71 -4.69
C ASP A 42 -15.20 4.04 -3.95
N THR A 43 -14.23 4.87 -4.33
CA THR A 43 -14.03 6.16 -3.68
C THR A 43 -13.52 7.24 -4.62
N ARG A 44 -13.78 8.48 -4.22
CA ARG A 44 -13.11 9.66 -4.78
C ARG A 44 -11.82 9.92 -3.99
N PRO A 45 -10.86 10.68 -4.56
CA PRO A 45 -9.65 11.04 -3.81
C PRO A 45 -9.97 11.74 -2.50
N THR A 46 -9.29 11.33 -1.42
CA THR A 46 -9.41 11.94 -0.09
C THR A 46 -8.03 12.05 0.56
N GLU A 47 -7.90 12.99 1.49
CA GLU A 47 -6.64 13.13 2.26
C GLU A 47 -6.38 11.90 3.14
N SER A 48 -7.44 11.32 3.71
CA SER A 48 -7.30 10.13 4.54
C SER A 48 -6.77 8.94 3.73
N LEU A 49 -7.10 8.85 2.45
CA LEU A 49 -6.57 7.81 1.58
C LEU A 49 -5.06 7.99 1.37
N VAL A 50 -4.60 9.22 1.16
CA VAL A 50 -3.17 9.50 1.05
C VAL A 50 -2.44 9.11 2.34
N GLU A 51 -2.97 9.49 3.50
CA GLU A 51 -2.38 9.16 4.79
C GLU A 51 -2.33 7.65 5.04
N ASN A 52 -3.41 6.95 4.72
CA ASN A 52 -3.48 5.49 4.91
C ASN A 52 -2.56 4.74 3.96
N ALA A 53 -2.38 5.24 2.74
CA ALA A 53 -1.51 4.62 1.74
C ALA A 53 -0.03 4.96 1.94
N LYS A 54 0.29 5.92 2.79
CA LYS A 54 1.64 6.46 2.94
C LYS A 54 2.69 5.36 3.14
N LYS A 55 3.73 5.39 2.29
CA LYS A 55 4.87 4.45 2.33
C LYS A 55 4.48 2.97 2.12
N SER A 56 3.34 2.70 1.49
CA SER A 56 2.95 1.33 1.15
C SER A 56 3.96 0.70 0.19
N ASP A 57 4.25 -0.58 0.40
CA ASP A 57 5.05 -1.37 -0.54
C ASP A 57 4.26 -1.67 -1.81
N LEU A 58 2.95 -1.89 -1.66
CA LEU A 58 2.01 -2.05 -2.76
C LEU A 58 0.73 -1.32 -2.43
N PHE A 59 0.27 -0.47 -3.33
CA PHE A 59 -1.02 0.20 -3.27
C PHE A 59 -1.88 -0.31 -4.41
N ILE A 60 -2.96 -1.01 -4.07
CA ILE A 60 -3.96 -1.47 -5.04
C ILE A 60 -5.14 -0.51 -4.92
N CYS A 61 -5.38 0.26 -5.98
CA CYS A 61 -6.39 1.30 -5.96
C CYS A 61 -7.32 1.18 -7.16
N GLU A 62 -8.58 1.56 -6.96
CA GLU A 62 -9.49 1.61 -8.08
C GLU A 62 -9.02 2.60 -9.14
N GLY A 63 -9.24 2.22 -10.39
CA GLY A 63 -9.10 3.11 -11.52
C GLY A 63 -10.22 2.78 -12.49
N MET A 64 -11.38 3.36 -12.25
CA MET A 64 -12.57 3.06 -13.06
C MET A 64 -12.41 3.57 -14.48
N TYR A 65 -11.85 4.75 -14.65
CA TYR A 65 -11.75 5.43 -15.94
C TYR A 65 -10.34 5.95 -16.20
N GLY A 66 -9.88 5.82 -17.44
CA GLY A 66 -8.61 6.39 -17.90
C GLY A 66 -8.79 7.60 -18.80
N ASP A 67 -9.95 7.73 -19.45
CA ASP A 67 -10.28 8.83 -20.34
C ASP A 67 -10.76 10.05 -19.55
N LEU A 68 -10.08 11.20 -19.75
CA LEU A 68 -10.41 12.43 -19.03
C LEU A 68 -11.81 12.93 -19.28
N GLU A 69 -12.44 12.57 -20.39
CA GLU A 69 -13.84 12.88 -20.69
C GLU A 69 -14.79 12.22 -19.69
N LYS A 70 -14.34 11.19 -18.98
CA LYS A 70 -15.12 10.47 -17.96
C LYS A 70 -15.05 11.09 -16.56
N ILE A 71 -14.36 12.22 -16.38
CA ILE A 71 -14.26 12.88 -15.08
C ILE A 71 -15.65 13.17 -14.48
N PRO A 72 -16.64 13.69 -15.24
CA PRO A 72 -17.98 13.90 -14.68
C PRO A 72 -18.62 12.61 -14.18
N ASP A 73 -18.43 11.49 -14.90
CA ASP A 73 -18.97 10.18 -14.50
C ASP A 73 -18.28 9.69 -13.21
N ALA A 74 -16.96 9.86 -13.10
CA ALA A 74 -16.21 9.49 -11.91
C ALA A 74 -16.72 10.25 -10.68
N LYS A 75 -16.95 11.54 -10.80
CA LYS A 75 -17.47 12.37 -9.71
C LYS A 75 -18.90 11.97 -9.34
N SER A 76 -19.76 11.77 -10.33
CA SER A 76 -21.18 11.43 -10.14
C SER A 76 -21.32 10.06 -9.46
N LYS A 77 -20.53 9.07 -9.85
CA LYS A 77 -20.62 7.69 -9.34
C LYS A 77 -19.66 7.40 -8.20
N LYS A 78 -18.90 8.40 -7.75
CA LYS A 78 -17.91 8.29 -6.65
C LYS A 78 -16.82 7.27 -6.94
N HIS A 79 -16.23 7.36 -8.12
CA HIS A 79 -15.08 6.55 -8.55
C HIS A 79 -13.88 7.42 -8.86
N MET A 80 -12.75 6.80 -9.11
CA MET A 80 -11.52 7.50 -9.47
C MET A 80 -11.13 7.34 -10.92
N MET A 81 -10.44 8.36 -11.43
CA MET A 81 -9.67 8.28 -12.66
C MET A 81 -8.31 7.63 -12.38
N PHE A 82 -7.71 7.01 -13.38
CA PHE A 82 -6.34 6.48 -13.28
C PHE A 82 -5.36 7.56 -12.82
N GLN A 83 -5.50 8.76 -13.39
CA GLN A 83 -4.64 9.90 -13.09
C GLN A 83 -4.76 10.34 -11.62
N GLU A 84 -5.96 10.26 -11.07
CA GLU A 84 -6.21 10.59 -9.65
C GLU A 84 -5.55 9.57 -8.72
N ALA A 85 -5.66 8.29 -9.04
CA ALA A 85 -5.01 7.23 -8.27
C ALA A 85 -3.48 7.38 -8.30
N ALA A 86 -2.92 7.71 -9.48
CA ALA A 86 -1.50 7.94 -9.62
C ALA A 86 -1.00 9.14 -8.82
N LYS A 87 -1.79 10.22 -8.75
CA LYS A 87 -1.46 11.38 -7.90
C LYS A 87 -1.43 11.01 -6.43
N ILE A 88 -2.40 10.22 -5.97
CA ILE A 88 -2.43 9.72 -4.58
C ILE A 88 -1.19 8.89 -4.30
N ALA A 89 -0.84 7.98 -5.20
CA ALA A 89 0.36 7.14 -5.06
C ALA A 89 1.63 7.97 -4.95
N ALA A 90 1.77 9.01 -5.76
CA ALA A 90 2.91 9.92 -5.72
C ALA A 90 2.97 10.70 -4.40
N GLN A 91 1.84 11.24 -3.94
CA GLN A 91 1.76 11.98 -2.68
C GLN A 91 2.03 11.09 -1.46
N ALA A 92 1.55 9.85 -1.50
CA ALA A 92 1.74 8.88 -0.42
C ALA A 92 3.12 8.21 -0.47
N GLU A 93 3.88 8.41 -1.54
CA GLU A 93 5.22 7.84 -1.73
C GLU A 93 5.21 6.31 -1.62
N VAL A 94 4.22 5.68 -2.24
CA VAL A 94 4.15 4.22 -2.33
C VAL A 94 5.24 3.71 -3.29
N LYS A 95 5.62 2.44 -3.15
CA LYS A 95 6.62 1.85 -4.05
C LYS A 95 6.04 1.45 -5.38
N GLU A 96 4.84 0.88 -5.39
CA GLU A 96 4.18 0.38 -6.59
C GLU A 96 2.67 0.58 -6.48
N LEU A 97 2.04 0.99 -7.58
CA LEU A 97 0.59 1.15 -7.70
C LEU A 97 0.05 0.16 -8.74
N TRP A 98 -0.94 -0.62 -8.34
CA TRP A 98 -1.74 -1.43 -9.24
C TRP A 98 -3.14 -0.84 -9.34
N LEU A 99 -3.59 -0.59 -10.56
CA LEU A 99 -4.95 -0.14 -10.84
C LEU A 99 -5.87 -1.35 -11.01
N THR A 100 -7.09 -1.23 -10.52
CA THR A 100 -8.09 -2.31 -10.58
C THR A 100 -9.49 -1.71 -10.63
N HIS A 101 -10.51 -2.54 -10.64
CA HIS A 101 -11.92 -2.12 -10.61
C HIS A 101 -12.28 -1.23 -11.81
N TYR A 102 -11.90 -1.68 -13.00
CA TYR A 102 -12.12 -0.93 -14.24
C TYR A 102 -13.60 -0.88 -14.63
N SER A 103 -13.99 0.21 -15.32
CA SER A 103 -15.30 0.27 -15.94
C SER A 103 -15.46 -0.83 -16.98
N PRO A 104 -16.62 -1.50 -17.06
CA PRO A 104 -16.90 -2.42 -18.16
C PRO A 104 -16.77 -1.81 -19.55
N SER A 105 -16.91 -0.49 -19.66
CA SER A 105 -16.77 0.25 -20.93
C SER A 105 -15.32 0.57 -21.27
N LEU A 106 -14.36 0.31 -20.36
CA LEU A 106 -12.96 0.58 -20.60
C LEU A 106 -12.38 -0.49 -21.54
N PRO A 107 -11.87 -0.11 -22.73
CA PRO A 107 -11.41 -1.12 -23.70
C PRO A 107 -10.15 -1.85 -23.23
N ARG A 108 -9.11 -1.11 -22.83
CA ARG A 108 -7.84 -1.67 -22.35
C ARG A 108 -7.16 -0.69 -21.40
N PRO A 109 -6.88 -1.09 -20.15
CA PRO A 109 -6.14 -0.23 -19.23
C PRO A 109 -4.79 0.21 -19.75
N GLU A 110 -4.11 -0.64 -20.52
CA GLU A 110 -2.78 -0.40 -21.05
C GLU A 110 -2.70 0.84 -21.94
N PHE A 111 -3.78 1.24 -22.61
CA PHE A 111 -3.80 2.44 -23.45
C PHE A 111 -3.52 3.73 -22.68
N TYR A 112 -3.75 3.73 -21.37
CA TYR A 112 -3.61 4.93 -20.54
C TYR A 112 -2.32 4.92 -19.72
N MET A 113 -1.57 3.83 -19.72
CA MET A 113 -0.41 3.68 -18.85
C MET A 113 0.72 4.65 -19.14
N GLU A 114 0.98 4.95 -20.42
CA GLU A 114 2.05 5.89 -20.77
C GLU A 114 1.81 7.26 -20.13
N GLU A 115 0.59 7.77 -20.21
CA GLU A 115 0.20 9.05 -19.61
C GLU A 115 0.21 8.99 -18.08
N VAL A 116 -0.36 7.93 -17.52
CA VAL A 116 -0.46 7.76 -16.07
C VAL A 116 0.91 7.58 -15.43
N GLN A 117 1.82 6.87 -16.08
CA GLN A 117 3.18 6.65 -15.59
C GLN A 117 4.01 7.94 -15.59
N LYS A 118 3.61 8.98 -16.32
CA LYS A 118 4.21 10.30 -16.19
C LYS A 118 3.90 10.96 -14.83
N ILE A 119 2.78 10.60 -14.22
CA ILE A 119 2.38 11.08 -12.90
C ILE A 119 3.05 10.26 -11.80
N PHE A 120 3.01 8.93 -11.95
CA PHE A 120 3.68 7.99 -11.05
C PHE A 120 4.22 6.82 -11.86
N SER A 121 5.55 6.73 -11.98
CA SER A 121 6.20 5.81 -12.92
C SER A 121 5.93 4.33 -12.63
N ASN A 122 5.81 3.94 -11.36
CA ASN A 122 5.58 2.56 -10.96
C ASN A 122 4.09 2.22 -10.88
N THR A 123 3.33 2.63 -11.89
CA THR A 123 1.92 2.33 -12.05
C THR A 123 1.75 1.21 -13.09
N PHE A 124 1.00 0.18 -12.72
CA PHE A 124 0.76 -0.97 -13.59
C PHE A 124 -0.72 -1.36 -13.56
N PRO A 125 -1.26 -1.85 -14.68
CA PRO A 125 -2.64 -2.36 -14.68
C PRO A 125 -2.69 -3.67 -13.88
N GLY A 126 -3.59 -3.74 -12.91
CA GLY A 126 -3.91 -4.99 -12.22
C GLY A 126 -4.76 -5.87 -13.11
N LYS A 127 -4.56 -7.17 -13.01
CA LYS A 127 -5.33 -8.20 -13.74
C LYS A 127 -5.69 -9.31 -12.77
N ASP A 128 -6.79 -9.98 -13.03
CA ASP A 128 -7.15 -11.17 -12.26
C ASP A 128 -6.00 -12.18 -12.33
N GLY A 129 -5.60 -12.68 -11.18
CA GLY A 129 -4.49 -13.61 -11.08
C GLY A 129 -3.10 -13.00 -11.05
N LYS A 130 -2.98 -11.66 -11.17
CA LYS A 130 -1.68 -10.98 -11.01
C LYS A 130 -1.20 -11.13 -9.58
N SER A 131 0.06 -11.51 -9.42
CA SER A 131 0.67 -11.68 -8.11
C SER A 131 2.04 -11.03 -8.05
N VAL A 132 2.46 -10.72 -6.82
CA VAL A 132 3.79 -10.21 -6.52
C VAL A 132 4.19 -10.72 -5.15
N GLU A 133 5.47 -10.97 -4.99
CA GLU A 133 6.03 -11.38 -3.70
C GLU A 133 6.67 -10.15 -3.04
N LEU A 134 6.20 -9.83 -1.82
CA LEU A 134 6.73 -8.73 -1.03
C LEU A 134 7.58 -9.32 0.08
N GLY A 135 8.83 -8.90 0.16
CA GLY A 135 9.77 -9.32 1.20
C GLY A 135 10.16 -8.17 2.10
N PHE A 136 10.75 -8.51 3.24
CA PHE A 136 11.34 -7.49 4.11
C PHE A 136 12.58 -6.89 3.43
N GLU A 137 12.78 -5.59 3.63
CA GLU A 137 14.00 -4.94 3.17
C GLU A 137 15.18 -5.47 3.99
N GLU A 138 16.25 -5.87 3.30
CA GLU A 138 17.53 -6.22 3.93
C GLU A 138 18.33 -4.93 4.14
N GLU A 139 18.97 -4.82 5.31
CA GLU A 139 19.86 -3.71 5.63
C GLU A 139 21.20 -3.82 4.88
#